data_bb056a4939dd6de9597023670943bff6
#
_entry.id   bb056a4939dd6de9597023670943bff6
#
_cell.length_a   1.000
_cell.length_b   1.000
_cell.length_c   1.000
_cell.angle_alpha   90.00
_cell.angle_beta   90.00
_cell.angle_gamma   90.00
#
_symmetry.space_group_name_H-M   'P 1'
#
loop_
_entity.id
_entity.type
_entity.pdbx_description
1 polymer ?
#
loop_
_entity_poly.entity_id
_entity_poly.type
_entity_poly.pdbx_seq_one_letter_code
_entity_poly.pdbx_strand_id
1 'polypeptide(L)'
;MKQKQKISNGVNNNYFLKGEMVNLQPIEIEDLQKLSRLIAKWVNDGIVTYYLFTGQKPKNSEQVAADFKKLLAEENNAIFLIVDSKTKKPIGYAGLYEIHPTARKAESRILIGEKSFWGKGYGKDVIELLTFYGFDRLNLNRIYLGYTAENKGSGKIYENAGYVYEGTLKEDIYRNSRYYDSMRMALLRKDYYKNFYQSHLERFKYV
;
A
#
# COMPACT_ATOMS: atom_id res chain seq x y z
N MET A 1 11.20 11.34 -43.40
CA MET A 1 11.45 10.35 -42.31
C MET A 1 10.54 10.69 -41.14
N LYS A 2 9.45 9.95 -40.92
CA LYS A 2 8.51 10.17 -39.81
C LYS A 2 9.04 9.42 -38.57
N GLN A 3 9.50 10.15 -37.57
CA GLN A 3 9.81 9.58 -36.25
C GLN A 3 8.51 9.02 -35.65
N LYS A 4 8.45 7.70 -35.50
CA LYS A 4 7.45 7.04 -34.68
C LYS A 4 7.71 7.39 -33.22
N GLN A 5 6.98 8.34 -32.65
CA GLN A 5 6.89 8.51 -31.21
C GLN A 5 6.32 7.20 -30.62
N LYS A 6 7.18 6.44 -29.92
CA LYS A 6 6.73 5.38 -29.04
C LYS A 6 5.87 6.04 -27.96
N ILE A 7 4.58 5.78 -27.98
CA ILE A 7 3.67 6.09 -26.88
C ILE A 7 4.14 5.22 -25.70
N SER A 8 4.97 5.79 -24.84
CA SER A 8 5.28 5.21 -23.54
C SER A 8 3.99 5.20 -22.73
N ASN A 9 3.65 4.05 -22.16
CA ASN A 9 2.51 3.91 -21.26
C ASN A 9 2.69 4.87 -20.08
N GLY A 10 2.07 6.04 -20.15
CA GLY A 10 2.20 7.26 -19.39
C GLY A 10 2.05 7.11 -17.86
N VAL A 11 3.08 6.58 -17.25
CA VAL A 11 3.40 6.81 -15.86
C VAL A 11 4.78 7.47 -15.90
N ASN A 12 4.86 8.73 -15.53
CA ASN A 12 6.14 9.42 -15.34
C ASN A 12 6.94 8.60 -14.33
N ASN A 13 8.21 8.26 -14.64
CA ASN A 13 9.09 7.51 -13.75
C ASN A 13 9.60 8.38 -12.56
N ASN A 14 8.71 9.20 -12.01
CA ASN A 14 9.01 10.05 -10.86
C ASN A 14 8.77 9.26 -9.56
N TYR A 15 9.68 8.32 -9.27
CA TYR A 15 9.61 7.53 -8.06
C TYR A 15 10.06 8.37 -6.86
N PHE A 16 9.36 8.22 -5.75
CA PHE A 16 9.76 8.81 -4.47
C PHE A 16 10.71 7.87 -3.70
N LEU A 17 10.45 6.57 -3.77
CA LEU A 17 11.21 5.55 -3.07
C LEU A 17 11.35 4.30 -3.93
N LYS A 18 12.56 3.80 -4.07
CA LYS A 18 12.88 2.59 -4.83
C LYS A 18 13.17 1.42 -3.91
N GLY A 19 12.50 0.29 -4.19
CA GLY A 19 12.76 -1.02 -3.58
C GLY A 19 13.35 -2.01 -4.57
N GLU A 20 13.41 -3.26 -4.15
CA GLU A 20 13.97 -4.33 -4.98
C GLU A 20 12.98 -4.80 -6.05
N MET A 21 11.72 -4.98 -5.67
CA MET A 21 10.67 -5.51 -6.55
C MET A 21 9.70 -4.42 -7.00
N VAL A 22 9.51 -3.39 -6.19
CA VAL A 22 8.59 -2.29 -6.49
C VAL A 22 9.24 -0.93 -6.27
N ASN A 23 8.65 0.08 -6.91
CA ASN A 23 8.91 1.47 -6.60
C ASN A 23 7.61 2.12 -6.10
N LEU A 24 7.72 3.05 -5.16
CA LEU A 24 6.61 3.87 -4.71
C LEU A 24 6.65 5.21 -5.44
N GLN A 25 5.56 5.55 -6.11
CA GLN A 25 5.41 6.75 -6.91
C GLN A 25 4.28 7.61 -6.35
N PRO A 26 4.48 8.92 -6.16
CA PRO A 26 3.38 9.84 -5.84
C PRO A 26 2.27 9.75 -6.89
N ILE A 27 1.03 9.90 -6.46
CA ILE A 27 -0.13 9.91 -7.36
C ILE A 27 -0.42 11.36 -7.70
N GLU A 28 -0.17 11.74 -8.94
CA GLU A 28 -0.45 13.07 -9.44
C GLU A 28 -1.95 13.24 -9.75
N ILE A 29 -2.50 14.41 -9.44
CA ILE A 29 -3.94 14.68 -9.64
C ILE A 29 -4.30 14.62 -11.12
N GLU A 30 -3.41 15.04 -12.00
CA GLU A 30 -3.55 15.00 -13.46
C GLU A 30 -3.68 13.57 -14.00
N ASP A 31 -3.04 12.62 -13.35
CA ASP A 31 -3.08 11.21 -13.74
C ASP A 31 -4.31 10.47 -13.19
N LEU A 32 -5.04 11.05 -12.24
CA LEU A 32 -6.16 10.37 -11.56
C LEU A 32 -7.24 9.88 -12.54
N GLN A 33 -7.55 10.65 -13.60
CA GLN A 33 -8.57 10.23 -14.57
C GLN A 33 -8.21 8.91 -15.27
N LYS A 34 -6.92 8.68 -15.52
CA LYS A 34 -6.42 7.44 -16.13
C LYS A 34 -6.28 6.33 -15.12
N LEU A 35 -5.68 6.64 -13.97
CA LEU A 35 -5.44 5.68 -12.88
C LEU A 35 -6.74 5.18 -12.26
N SER A 36 -7.76 6.03 -12.14
CA SER A 36 -9.04 5.66 -11.54
C SER A 36 -9.76 4.53 -12.28
N ARG A 37 -9.60 4.43 -13.60
CA ARG A 37 -10.14 3.29 -14.37
C ARG A 37 -9.47 1.98 -13.97
N LEU A 38 -8.16 2.00 -13.77
CA LEU A 38 -7.39 0.83 -13.34
C LEU A 38 -7.73 0.47 -11.89
N ILE A 39 -7.77 1.45 -11.01
CA ILE A 39 -8.12 1.25 -9.60
C ILE A 39 -9.58 0.75 -9.47
N ALA A 40 -10.52 1.28 -10.26
CA ALA A 40 -11.90 0.81 -10.28
C ALA A 40 -11.99 -0.68 -10.67
N LYS A 41 -11.18 -1.12 -11.65
CA LYS A 41 -11.07 -2.54 -12.00
C LYS A 41 -10.63 -3.38 -10.79
N TRP A 42 -9.64 -2.92 -10.02
CA TRP A 42 -9.15 -3.63 -8.84
C TRP A 42 -10.15 -3.67 -7.69
N VAL A 43 -10.76 -2.52 -7.34
CA VAL A 43 -11.68 -2.46 -6.20
C VAL A 43 -13.04 -3.11 -6.46
N ASN A 44 -13.40 -3.33 -7.73
CA ASN A 44 -14.61 -4.08 -8.12
C ASN A 44 -14.32 -5.58 -8.35
N ASP A 45 -13.07 -6.01 -8.37
CA ASP A 45 -12.74 -7.45 -8.48
C ASP A 45 -12.93 -8.12 -7.11
N GLY A 46 -13.93 -8.98 -7.02
CA GLY A 46 -14.29 -9.68 -5.77
C GLY A 46 -13.17 -10.59 -5.24
N ILE A 47 -12.25 -11.05 -6.09
CA ILE A 47 -11.08 -11.83 -5.66
C ILE A 47 -10.04 -10.89 -5.03
N VAL A 48 -9.77 -9.73 -5.67
CA VAL A 48 -8.83 -8.72 -5.16
C VAL A 48 -9.28 -8.19 -3.81
N THR A 49 -10.57 -7.94 -3.65
CA THR A 49 -11.14 -7.33 -2.45
C THR A 49 -11.69 -8.35 -1.44
N TYR A 50 -11.47 -9.65 -1.66
CA TYR A 50 -12.10 -10.72 -0.86
C TYR A 50 -11.90 -10.55 0.65
N TYR A 51 -10.73 -10.10 1.09
CA TYR A 51 -10.39 -9.87 2.50
C TYR A 51 -10.26 -8.39 2.87
N LEU A 52 -10.66 -7.46 1.99
CA LEU A 52 -10.48 -6.03 2.24
C LEU A 52 -11.77 -5.36 2.71
N PHE A 53 -11.65 -4.26 3.42
CA PHE A 53 -12.81 -3.40 3.76
C PHE A 53 -13.41 -2.71 2.54
N THR A 54 -12.63 -2.48 1.49
CA THR A 54 -13.10 -1.92 0.20
C THR A 54 -13.78 -2.99 -0.66
N GLY A 55 -14.54 -2.57 -1.69
CA GLY A 55 -15.16 -3.46 -2.67
C GLY A 55 -16.53 -4.04 -2.23
N GLN A 56 -17.13 -3.55 -1.14
CA GLN A 56 -18.51 -3.92 -0.75
C GLN A 56 -19.56 -3.23 -1.61
N LYS A 57 -19.26 -2.03 -2.12
CA LYS A 57 -20.11 -1.30 -3.06
C LYS A 57 -19.34 -1.12 -4.36
N PRO A 58 -19.98 -1.31 -5.52
CA PRO A 58 -19.34 -1.06 -6.80
C PRO A 58 -19.00 0.41 -6.94
N LYS A 59 -17.84 0.71 -7.54
CA LYS A 59 -17.40 2.08 -7.81
C LYS A 59 -17.03 2.25 -9.27
N ASN A 60 -17.55 3.29 -9.89
CA ASN A 60 -17.09 3.71 -11.23
C ASN A 60 -15.79 4.52 -11.13
N SER A 61 -15.17 4.81 -12.26
CA SER A 61 -13.89 5.54 -12.29
C SER A 61 -13.98 6.96 -11.74
N GLU A 62 -15.12 7.63 -11.90
CA GLU A 62 -15.32 8.99 -11.38
C GLU A 62 -15.41 9.00 -9.86
N GLN A 63 -16.12 8.04 -9.26
CA GLN A 63 -16.18 7.87 -7.81
C GLN A 63 -14.80 7.54 -7.22
N VAL A 64 -14.04 6.67 -7.88
CA VAL A 64 -12.67 6.35 -7.47
C VAL A 64 -11.78 7.60 -7.55
N ALA A 65 -11.87 8.38 -8.63
CA ALA A 65 -11.10 9.62 -8.77
C ALA A 65 -11.45 10.62 -7.66
N ALA A 66 -12.74 10.77 -7.34
CA ALA A 66 -13.20 11.65 -6.27
C ALA A 66 -12.68 11.21 -4.88
N ASP A 67 -12.74 9.90 -4.58
CA ASP A 67 -12.21 9.34 -3.35
C ASP A 67 -10.71 9.59 -3.21
N PHE A 68 -9.93 9.31 -4.27
CA PHE A 68 -8.49 9.54 -4.26
C PHE A 68 -8.13 11.02 -4.16
N LYS A 69 -8.86 11.91 -4.87
CA LYS A 69 -8.67 13.35 -4.74
C LYS A 69 -8.86 13.83 -3.31
N LYS A 70 -9.88 13.30 -2.60
CA LYS A 70 -10.10 13.60 -1.20
C LYS A 70 -8.96 13.07 -0.33
N LEU A 71 -8.58 11.79 -0.48
CA LEU A 71 -7.51 11.17 0.30
C LEU A 71 -6.14 11.85 0.10
N LEU A 72 -5.84 12.31 -1.11
CA LEU A 72 -4.59 13.01 -1.43
C LEU A 72 -4.56 14.46 -0.93
N ALA A 73 -5.73 15.08 -0.71
CA ALA A 73 -5.84 16.41 -0.14
C ALA A 73 -5.68 16.43 1.40
N GLU A 74 -5.77 15.27 2.05
CA GLU A 74 -5.57 15.15 3.50
C GLU A 74 -4.07 15.11 3.81
N GLU A 75 -3.54 16.13 4.48
CA GLU A 75 -2.13 16.28 4.85
C GLU A 75 -1.60 15.14 5.74
N ASN A 76 -2.49 14.44 6.42
CA ASN A 76 -2.16 13.31 7.28
C ASN A 76 -2.13 11.96 6.56
N ASN A 77 -2.13 11.96 5.23
CA ASN A 77 -1.96 10.77 4.40
C ASN A 77 -0.73 10.88 3.50
N ALA A 78 -0.02 9.77 3.33
CA ALA A 78 1.05 9.62 2.34
C ALA A 78 0.76 8.39 1.48
N ILE A 79 0.19 8.61 0.29
CA ILE A 79 -0.33 7.54 -0.58
C ILE A 79 0.51 7.47 -1.86
N PHE A 80 0.84 6.26 -2.25
CA PHE A 80 1.68 5.96 -3.41
C PHE A 80 1.03 4.94 -4.33
N LEU A 81 1.29 5.08 -5.60
CA LEU A 81 1.13 4.03 -6.59
C LEU A 81 2.26 3.01 -6.42
N ILE A 82 1.94 1.74 -6.39
CA ILE A 82 2.91 0.64 -6.41
C ILE A 82 3.23 0.34 -7.87
N VAL A 83 4.48 0.52 -8.26
CA VAL A 83 4.94 0.29 -9.64
C VAL A 83 5.95 -0.86 -9.64
N ASP A 84 5.71 -1.89 -10.45
CA ASP A 84 6.67 -3.00 -10.63
C ASP A 84 8.02 -2.49 -11.15
N SER A 85 9.11 -2.83 -10.47
CA SER A 85 10.44 -2.31 -10.76
C SER A 85 10.96 -2.72 -12.14
N LYS A 86 10.50 -3.86 -12.68
CA LYS A 86 10.93 -4.41 -13.97
C LYS A 86 10.11 -3.89 -15.14
N THR A 87 8.79 -4.05 -15.08
CA THR A 87 7.90 -3.71 -16.19
C THR A 87 7.44 -2.26 -16.20
N LYS A 88 7.68 -1.53 -15.10
CA LYS A 88 7.24 -0.14 -14.89
C LYS A 88 5.71 0.04 -14.94
N LYS A 89 4.98 -1.03 -14.70
CA LYS A 89 3.51 -1.00 -14.70
C LYS A 89 2.97 -0.79 -13.28
N PRO A 90 1.91 0.00 -13.12
CA PRO A 90 1.17 0.06 -11.86
C PRO A 90 0.55 -1.29 -11.54
N ILE A 91 0.73 -1.75 -10.30
CA ILE A 91 0.21 -3.05 -9.83
C ILE A 91 -0.69 -2.93 -8.60
N GLY A 92 -0.78 -1.73 -8.01
CA GLY A 92 -1.55 -1.50 -6.81
C GLY A 92 -1.34 -0.10 -6.26
N TYR A 93 -1.81 0.14 -5.07
CA TYR A 93 -1.53 1.34 -4.30
C TYR A 93 -1.32 1.01 -2.82
N ALA A 94 -0.57 1.86 -2.13
CA ALA A 94 -0.28 1.68 -0.72
C ALA A 94 0.02 3.03 -0.07
N GLY A 95 -0.04 3.09 1.26
CA GLY A 95 0.28 4.34 1.96
C GLY A 95 0.32 4.20 3.46
N LEU A 96 0.74 5.30 4.07
CA LEU A 96 0.58 5.58 5.49
C LEU A 96 -0.59 6.55 5.64
N TYR A 97 -1.57 6.16 6.42
CA TYR A 97 -2.82 6.88 6.64
C TYR A 97 -2.93 7.33 8.09
N GLU A 98 -3.71 8.38 8.31
CA GLU A 98 -3.98 8.89 9.65
C GLU A 98 -2.68 9.19 10.43
N ILE A 99 -1.71 9.78 9.73
CA ILE A 99 -0.42 10.17 10.32
C ILE A 99 -0.70 11.17 11.43
N HIS A 100 -0.45 10.75 12.67
CA HIS A 100 -0.70 11.58 13.86
C HIS A 100 0.63 12.20 14.34
N PRO A 101 0.81 13.51 14.20
CA PRO A 101 2.10 14.15 14.44
C PRO A 101 2.56 14.08 15.90
N THR A 102 1.65 14.22 16.86
CA THR A 102 1.98 14.17 18.28
C THR A 102 2.22 12.74 18.77
N ALA A 103 1.32 11.79 18.44
CA ALA A 103 1.49 10.39 18.83
C ALA A 103 2.53 9.67 17.96
N ARG A 104 2.94 10.30 16.84
CA ARG A 104 3.91 9.78 15.89
C ARG A 104 3.58 8.35 15.44
N LYS A 105 2.33 8.16 15.02
CA LYS A 105 1.81 6.86 14.55
C LYS A 105 1.09 7.02 13.22
N ALA A 106 1.01 5.94 12.45
CA ALA A 106 0.23 5.86 11.22
C ALA A 106 -0.27 4.43 10.98
N GLU A 107 -1.35 4.31 10.23
CA GLU A 107 -1.83 3.02 9.71
C GLU A 107 -1.22 2.75 8.33
N SER A 108 -0.65 1.56 8.14
CA SER A 108 -0.21 1.10 6.83
C SER A 108 -1.34 0.33 6.14
N ARG A 109 -1.65 0.73 4.90
CA ARG A 109 -2.66 0.06 4.05
C ARG A 109 -2.05 -0.27 2.69
N ILE A 110 -2.30 -1.50 2.20
CA ILE A 110 -1.75 -2.01 0.94
C ILE A 110 -2.85 -2.71 0.15
N LEU A 111 -2.94 -2.41 -1.14
CA LEU A 111 -3.72 -3.16 -2.10
C LEU A 111 -2.84 -3.47 -3.32
N ILE A 112 -2.54 -4.76 -3.57
CA ILE A 112 -1.97 -5.23 -4.84
C ILE A 112 -3.12 -5.72 -5.70
N GLY A 113 -3.49 -4.92 -6.71
CA GLY A 113 -4.64 -5.16 -7.58
C GLY A 113 -4.37 -6.17 -8.69
N GLU A 114 -3.12 -6.29 -9.13
CA GLU A 114 -2.73 -7.23 -10.18
C GLU A 114 -2.39 -8.60 -9.59
N LYS A 115 -3.32 -9.56 -9.73
CA LYS A 115 -3.23 -10.92 -9.15
C LYS A 115 -1.98 -11.71 -9.56
N SER A 116 -1.45 -11.44 -10.74
CA SER A 116 -0.22 -12.09 -11.25
C SER A 116 1.04 -11.82 -10.41
N PHE A 117 0.98 -10.83 -9.53
CA PHE A 117 2.07 -10.45 -8.62
C PHE A 117 1.92 -11.04 -7.20
N TRP A 118 0.80 -11.70 -6.92
CA TRP A 118 0.58 -12.31 -5.60
C TRP A 118 1.46 -13.53 -5.36
N GLY A 119 1.79 -13.78 -4.08
CA GLY A 119 2.61 -14.92 -3.66
C GLY A 119 4.08 -14.87 -4.07
N LYS A 120 4.56 -13.73 -4.60
CA LYS A 120 5.91 -13.57 -5.18
C LYS A 120 6.80 -12.59 -4.41
N GLY A 121 6.42 -12.20 -3.20
CA GLY A 121 7.22 -11.29 -2.35
C GLY A 121 6.90 -9.80 -2.51
N TYR A 122 6.10 -9.39 -3.50
CA TYR A 122 5.77 -7.98 -3.74
C TYR A 122 5.15 -7.28 -2.54
N GLY A 123 4.19 -7.92 -1.85
CA GLY A 123 3.57 -7.37 -0.66
C GLY A 123 4.54 -7.14 0.49
N LYS A 124 5.55 -8.01 0.62
CA LYS A 124 6.62 -7.85 1.60
C LYS A 124 7.47 -6.61 1.28
N ASP A 125 7.92 -6.46 0.04
CA ASP A 125 8.73 -5.31 -0.39
C ASP A 125 7.98 -3.99 -0.16
N VAL A 126 6.67 -3.95 -0.46
CA VAL A 126 5.82 -2.77 -0.21
C VAL A 126 5.74 -2.40 1.26
N ILE A 127 5.45 -3.37 2.17
CA ILE A 127 5.33 -3.07 3.60
C ILE A 127 6.67 -2.63 4.20
N GLU A 128 7.77 -3.24 3.79
CA GLU A 128 9.12 -2.85 4.22
C GLU A 128 9.49 -1.45 3.74
N LEU A 129 9.15 -1.06 2.48
CA LEU A 129 9.33 0.29 1.97
C LEU A 129 8.54 1.35 2.76
N LEU A 130 7.25 1.09 3.02
CA LEU A 130 6.41 1.98 3.84
C LEU A 130 6.93 2.09 5.28
N THR A 131 7.42 0.99 5.83
CA THR A 131 8.01 0.94 7.17
C THR A 131 9.29 1.77 7.23
N PHE A 132 10.18 1.60 6.25
CA PHE A 132 11.38 2.42 6.11
C PHE A 132 11.05 3.91 6.03
N TYR A 133 10.15 4.29 5.13
CA TYR A 133 9.71 5.68 4.95
C TYR A 133 9.12 6.28 6.24
N GLY A 134 8.24 5.53 6.89
CA GLY A 134 7.57 6.02 8.11
C GLY A 134 8.52 6.24 9.29
N PHE A 135 9.48 5.34 9.51
CA PHE A 135 10.44 5.48 10.61
C PHE A 135 11.60 6.41 10.27
N ASP A 136 12.10 6.36 9.05
CA ASP A 136 13.28 7.15 8.64
C ASP A 136 12.92 8.62 8.37
N ARG A 137 11.97 8.90 7.48
CA ARG A 137 11.62 10.29 7.10
C ARG A 137 10.54 10.93 7.94
N LEU A 138 9.48 10.20 8.26
CA LEU A 138 8.37 10.77 9.03
C LEU A 138 8.61 10.71 10.55
N ASN A 139 9.74 10.12 10.97
CA ASN A 139 10.10 10.00 12.38
C ASN A 139 8.97 9.41 13.23
N LEU A 140 8.19 8.48 12.67
CA LEU A 140 7.12 7.82 13.41
C LEU A 140 7.70 7.01 14.58
N ASN A 141 6.88 6.82 15.61
CA ASN A 141 7.21 5.94 16.74
C ASN A 141 6.53 4.56 16.59
N ARG A 142 5.44 4.51 15.80
CA ARG A 142 4.63 3.31 15.63
C ARG A 142 3.97 3.28 14.26
N ILE A 143 4.06 2.15 13.58
CA ILE A 143 3.26 1.85 12.40
C ILE A 143 2.40 0.63 12.73
N TYR A 144 1.10 0.74 12.51
CA TYR A 144 0.14 -0.33 12.79
C TYR A 144 -0.67 -0.67 11.54
N LEU A 145 -1.31 -1.81 11.56
CA LEU A 145 -2.15 -2.31 10.48
C LEU A 145 -3.22 -3.26 11.00
N GLY A 146 -4.24 -3.48 10.17
CA GLY A 146 -5.24 -4.52 10.39
C GLY A 146 -5.43 -5.39 9.15
N TYR A 147 -5.79 -6.65 9.36
CA TYR A 147 -6.15 -7.56 8.28
C TYR A 147 -7.15 -8.62 8.74
N THR A 148 -7.93 -9.16 7.79
CA THR A 148 -8.89 -10.23 8.07
C THR A 148 -8.17 -11.51 8.52
N ALA A 149 -8.58 -12.10 9.62
CA ALA A 149 -7.91 -13.25 10.27
C ALA A 149 -7.67 -14.45 9.33
N GLU A 150 -8.56 -14.68 8.37
CA GLU A 150 -8.45 -15.72 7.36
C GLU A 150 -7.42 -15.41 6.27
N ASN A 151 -6.98 -14.16 6.12
CA ASN A 151 -5.94 -13.76 5.18
C ASN A 151 -4.55 -14.16 5.71
N LYS A 152 -4.29 -15.45 5.79
CA LYS A 152 -3.01 -16.00 6.29
C LYS A 152 -1.80 -15.48 5.52
N GLY A 153 -1.97 -15.19 4.22
CA GLY A 153 -0.92 -14.63 3.39
C GLY A 153 -0.45 -13.26 3.87
N SER A 154 -1.39 -12.37 4.19
CA SER A 154 -1.07 -11.04 4.74
C SER A 154 -0.43 -11.14 6.12
N GLY A 155 -0.99 -11.97 7.03
CA GLY A 155 -0.41 -12.17 8.36
C GLY A 155 1.07 -12.54 8.30
N LYS A 156 1.41 -13.55 7.50
CA LYS A 156 2.81 -13.99 7.34
C LYS A 156 3.73 -12.92 6.75
N ILE A 157 3.23 -12.09 5.83
CA ILE A 157 3.99 -10.97 5.27
C ILE A 157 4.34 -9.96 6.36
N TYR A 158 3.38 -9.60 7.21
CA TYR A 158 3.57 -8.62 8.28
C TYR A 158 4.47 -9.15 9.39
N GLU A 159 4.32 -10.41 9.81
CA GLU A 159 5.23 -11.07 10.75
C GLU A 159 6.68 -11.04 10.23
N ASN A 160 6.90 -11.42 8.97
CA ASN A 160 8.22 -11.41 8.34
C ASN A 160 8.82 -9.99 8.19
N ALA A 161 7.99 -8.95 8.17
CA ALA A 161 8.42 -7.55 8.18
C ALA A 161 8.59 -6.98 9.60
N GLY A 162 8.49 -7.84 10.63
CA GLY A 162 8.75 -7.50 12.04
C GLY A 162 7.55 -6.95 12.80
N TYR A 163 6.36 -6.96 12.23
CA TYR A 163 5.15 -6.55 12.93
C TYR A 163 4.74 -7.61 13.95
N VAL A 164 4.36 -7.16 15.14
CA VAL A 164 3.96 -8.00 16.26
C VAL A 164 2.44 -7.94 16.43
N TYR A 165 1.84 -9.08 16.69
CA TYR A 165 0.42 -9.18 17.01
C TYR A 165 0.08 -8.47 18.33
N GLU A 166 -1.00 -7.70 18.35
CA GLU A 166 -1.45 -6.94 19.52
C GLU A 166 -2.88 -7.28 19.95
N GLY A 167 -3.67 -7.85 19.08
CA GLY A 167 -5.05 -8.21 19.43
C GLY A 167 -5.93 -8.58 18.24
N THR A 168 -7.12 -9.08 18.57
CA THR A 168 -8.16 -9.41 17.61
C THR A 168 -9.42 -8.63 17.93
N LEU A 169 -9.96 -7.95 16.94
CA LEU A 169 -11.32 -7.40 16.99
C LEU A 169 -12.28 -8.46 16.47
N LYS A 170 -13.20 -8.91 17.34
CA LYS A 170 -14.16 -9.95 17.01
C LYS A 170 -15.25 -9.42 16.08
N GLU A 171 -15.57 -10.19 15.03
CA GLU A 171 -16.66 -9.90 14.10
C GLU A 171 -16.62 -8.48 13.50
N ASP A 172 -15.40 -7.94 13.32
CA ASP A 172 -15.14 -6.56 12.90
C ASP A 172 -15.45 -6.32 11.41
N ILE A 173 -15.45 -7.36 10.61
CA ILE A 173 -15.60 -7.27 9.16
C ILE A 173 -16.78 -8.13 8.70
N TYR A 174 -17.81 -7.50 8.09
CA TYR A 174 -18.90 -8.24 7.43
C TYR A 174 -18.62 -8.34 5.94
N ARG A 175 -18.53 -9.57 5.41
CA ARG A 175 -18.33 -9.82 3.99
C ARG A 175 -18.75 -11.25 3.61
N ASN A 176 -19.16 -11.43 2.37
CA ASN A 176 -19.54 -12.75 1.85
C ASN A 176 -20.55 -13.47 2.76
N SER A 177 -21.57 -12.71 3.22
CA SER A 177 -22.67 -13.17 4.09
C SER A 177 -22.23 -13.68 5.46
N ARG A 178 -21.04 -13.31 5.95
CA ARG A 178 -20.56 -13.66 7.31
C ARG A 178 -19.67 -12.57 7.92
N TYR A 179 -19.48 -12.67 9.22
CA TYR A 179 -18.54 -11.85 9.97
C TYR A 179 -17.17 -12.53 10.05
N TYR A 180 -16.15 -11.69 10.03
CA TYR A 180 -14.75 -12.08 10.18
C TYR A 180 -14.10 -11.29 11.29
N ASP A 181 -13.17 -11.92 11.97
CA ASP A 181 -12.30 -11.24 12.93
C ASP A 181 -11.25 -10.39 12.18
N SER A 182 -10.85 -9.27 12.78
CA SER A 182 -9.74 -8.45 12.32
C SER A 182 -8.56 -8.58 13.26
N MET A 183 -7.41 -8.97 12.71
CA MET A 183 -6.15 -9.05 13.42
C MET A 183 -5.49 -7.66 13.43
N ARG A 184 -4.93 -7.25 14.58
CA ARG A 184 -4.20 -5.99 14.71
C ARG A 184 -2.73 -6.28 15.01
N MET A 185 -1.86 -5.64 14.24
CA MET A 185 -0.41 -5.75 14.40
C MET A 185 0.25 -4.38 14.37
N ALA A 186 1.42 -4.26 14.99
CA ALA A 186 2.23 -3.05 14.92
C ALA A 186 3.72 -3.34 14.97
N LEU A 187 4.49 -2.38 14.48
CA LEU A 187 5.93 -2.33 14.66
C LEU A 187 6.29 -1.00 15.35
N LEU A 188 7.13 -1.08 16.37
CA LEU A 188 7.62 0.08 17.10
C LEU A 188 8.99 0.51 16.58
N ARG A 189 9.26 1.82 16.62
CA ARG A 189 10.53 2.42 16.19
C ARG A 189 11.75 1.73 16.78
N LYS A 190 11.74 1.48 18.12
CA LYS A 190 12.86 0.84 18.81
C LYS A 190 13.22 -0.52 18.23
N ASP A 191 12.19 -1.34 17.91
CA ASP A 191 12.37 -2.70 17.40
C ASP A 191 12.79 -2.67 15.93
N TYR A 192 12.27 -1.72 15.17
CA TYR A 192 12.66 -1.46 13.79
C TYR A 192 14.14 -1.11 13.66
N TYR A 193 14.62 -0.11 14.43
CA TYR A 193 16.03 0.31 14.38
C TYR A 193 16.99 -0.77 14.84
N LYS A 194 16.57 -1.56 15.82
CA LYS A 194 17.38 -2.69 16.32
C LYS A 194 17.54 -3.81 15.29
N ASN A 195 16.47 -4.13 14.53
CA ASN A 195 16.40 -5.40 13.79
C ASN A 195 16.43 -5.24 12.26
N PHE A 196 16.02 -4.09 11.71
CA PHE A 196 15.73 -3.96 10.27
C PHE A 196 16.41 -2.76 9.60
N TYR A 197 16.66 -1.68 10.33
CA TYR A 197 17.05 -0.40 9.74
C TYR A 197 18.30 -0.48 8.87
N GLN A 198 19.36 -1.12 9.34
CA GLN A 198 20.61 -1.22 8.58
C GLN A 198 20.41 -1.95 7.23
N SER A 199 19.70 -3.06 7.25
CA SER A 199 19.37 -3.82 6.03
C SER A 199 18.49 -3.02 5.07
N HIS A 200 17.57 -2.20 5.58
CA HIS A 200 16.72 -1.36 4.75
C HIS A 200 17.47 -0.19 4.12
N LEU A 201 18.43 0.41 4.81
CA LEU A 201 19.32 1.43 4.24
C LEU A 201 20.12 0.93 3.04
N GLU A 202 20.51 -0.33 3.03
CA GLU A 202 21.24 -0.95 1.94
C GLU A 202 20.34 -1.25 0.73
N ARG A 203 19.07 -1.58 0.98
CA ARG A 203 18.13 -2.05 -0.04
C ARG A 203 17.28 -0.94 -0.65
N PHE A 204 16.92 0.08 0.12
CA PHE A 204 15.94 1.09 -0.28
C PHE A 204 16.59 2.46 -0.51
N LYS A 205 16.10 3.17 -1.52
CA LYS A 205 16.67 4.48 -1.92
C LYS A 205 15.56 5.49 -2.19
N TYR A 206 15.67 6.64 -1.57
CA TYR A 206 14.97 7.84 -2.01
C TYR A 206 15.52 8.33 -3.34
N VAL A 207 14.65 8.94 -4.16
CA VAL A 207 15.00 9.42 -5.51
C VAL A 207 14.92 10.93 -5.55
#